data_31758c7e9581a2082aabcf204f4974dc
#
_entry.id   31758c7e9581a2082aabcf204f4974dc
#
_cell.length_a   1.000
_cell.length_b   1.000
_cell.length_c   1.000
_cell.angle_alpha   90.00
_cell.angle_beta   90.00
_cell.angle_gamma   90.00
#
_symmetry.space_group_name_H-M   'P 1'
#
loop_
_entity.id
_entity.type
_entity.pdbx_description
1 polymer ?
#
loop_
_entity_poly.entity_id
_entity_poly.type
_entity_poly.pdbx_seq_one_letter_code
_entity_poly.pdbx_strand_id
1 'polypeptide(L)'
;MQKVKFLFAGLLAVLTTINVSAQDNGLNPVYKVQIGEITYEKGEASKKLTASKVLGVVADVVEGRVTDIHNEEYIPLAANCVKEGLTHVRRFQTVDADEAADAKYLVTATLTDIAASRKVKTYDRKDSKGREYTETKTYYGAVVTAAFNFKNLQTGEVTTSTISGRCSEYSLAKSADEAIRTALGELAENIYEYYNEAYPIRANIIERGREKKDKTKDLYIDVGSRFIGEDVHFDVFIIGQVAGRETRKHIGRIRVRETLGDDISLCKVQKGGKDIKAAFDNGDAIVAISTD
;
A
#
# COMPACT_ATOMS: atom_id res chain seq x y z
N MET A 1 33.73 44.01 4.04
CA MET A 1 32.82 42.98 3.51
C MET A 1 33.19 41.65 4.16
N GLN A 2 32.58 41.35 5.31
CA GLN A 2 32.77 40.07 6.03
C GLN A 2 31.78 39.05 5.51
N LYS A 3 32.31 37.94 5.01
CA LYS A 3 31.49 36.76 4.57
C LYS A 3 31.06 36.02 5.83
N VAL A 4 29.76 36.00 6.07
CA VAL A 4 29.12 35.21 7.12
C VAL A 4 29.10 33.76 6.66
N LYS A 5 29.91 32.91 7.29
CA LYS A 5 29.83 31.46 7.22
C LYS A 5 28.91 31.02 8.34
N PHE A 6 27.64 30.74 8.06
CA PHE A 6 26.70 30.12 8.99
C PHE A 6 26.67 28.62 8.74
N LEU A 7 27.24 27.90 9.66
CA LEU A 7 26.63 26.97 10.64
C LEU A 7 25.59 26.02 10.04
N PHE A 8 26.10 24.91 9.49
CA PHE A 8 25.34 23.69 9.21
C PHE A 8 25.57 22.57 10.25
N ALA A 9 26.19 22.90 11.40
CA ALA A 9 26.55 21.88 12.41
C ALA A 9 25.45 21.59 13.47
N GLY A 10 24.31 22.28 13.42
CA GLY A 10 23.29 22.22 14.48
C GLY A 10 22.13 21.28 14.30
N LEU A 11 21.95 20.65 13.13
CA LEU A 11 20.72 19.90 12.83
C LEU A 11 20.87 18.38 12.92
N LEU A 12 22.09 17.86 13.08
CA LEU A 12 22.34 16.42 13.24
C LEU A 12 22.18 15.93 14.68
N ALA A 13 22.07 16.82 15.65
CA ALA A 13 22.12 16.47 17.08
C ALA A 13 20.74 16.21 17.74
N VAL A 14 19.62 16.47 17.06
CA VAL A 14 18.27 16.27 17.65
C VAL A 14 17.65 14.90 17.28
N LEU A 15 18.28 14.15 16.39
CA LEU A 15 17.79 12.83 15.97
C LEU A 15 18.40 11.63 16.72
N THR A 16 19.26 11.85 17.72
CA THR A 16 20.09 10.79 18.32
C THR A 16 19.65 10.29 19.70
N THR A 17 18.41 10.47 20.10
CA THR A 17 17.93 9.90 21.37
C THR A 17 16.69 9.03 21.24
N ILE A 18 16.66 8.17 20.23
CA ILE A 18 15.78 7.02 20.24
C ILE A 18 16.72 5.80 20.29
N ASN A 19 16.72 5.12 21.41
CA ASN A 19 17.38 3.80 21.54
C ASN A 19 16.71 2.85 20.55
N VAL A 20 17.24 2.77 19.33
CA VAL A 20 16.86 1.82 18.32
C VAL A 20 17.95 0.77 18.24
N SER A 21 17.57 -0.48 18.33
CA SER A 21 18.46 -1.62 18.13
C SER A 21 19.32 -1.43 16.87
N ALA A 22 20.59 -1.83 16.94
CA ALA A 22 21.73 -1.51 16.07
C ALA A 22 21.62 -1.93 14.59
N GLN A 23 20.44 -1.86 13.96
CA GLN A 23 20.21 -2.27 12.56
C GLN A 23 19.36 -1.31 11.75
N ASP A 24 19.00 -0.14 12.27
CA ASP A 24 18.18 0.83 11.56
C ASP A 24 19.01 2.06 11.22
N ASN A 25 19.07 2.46 9.94
CA ASN A 25 19.70 3.71 9.50
C ASN A 25 18.95 4.96 10.00
N GLY A 26 17.97 4.80 10.91
CA GLY A 26 17.17 5.87 11.51
C GLY A 26 16.09 6.46 10.58
N LEU A 27 16.14 6.19 9.28
CA LEU A 27 15.17 6.68 8.29
C LEU A 27 13.93 5.81 8.19
N ASN A 28 14.10 4.49 8.38
CA ASN A 28 13.05 3.49 8.20
C ASN A 28 12.90 2.62 9.45
N PRO A 29 12.43 3.17 10.59
CA PRO A 29 12.22 2.34 11.78
C PRO A 29 11.21 1.23 11.47
N VAL A 30 11.57 0.00 11.81
CA VAL A 30 10.67 -1.14 11.77
C VAL A 30 9.82 -1.13 13.04
N TYR A 31 8.52 -1.20 12.88
CA TYR A 31 7.58 -1.17 13.99
C TYR A 31 7.10 -2.57 14.32
N LYS A 32 7.26 -2.98 15.57
CA LYS A 32 6.59 -4.18 16.08
C LYS A 32 5.09 -3.88 16.19
N VAL A 33 4.29 -4.66 15.48
CA VAL A 33 2.84 -4.52 15.39
C VAL A 33 2.17 -5.78 15.90
N GLN A 34 1.50 -5.68 17.02
CA GLN A 34 0.66 -6.76 17.53
C GLN A 34 -0.64 -6.80 16.73
N ILE A 35 -0.97 -7.96 16.18
CA ILE A 35 -2.28 -8.21 15.60
C ILE A 35 -3.18 -8.72 16.73
N GLY A 36 -4.17 -7.90 17.08
CA GLY A 36 -5.19 -8.23 18.07
C GLY A 36 -6.36 -8.99 17.47
N GLU A 37 -7.50 -8.86 18.11
CA GLU A 37 -8.72 -9.56 17.71
C GLU A 37 -9.23 -9.08 16.33
N ILE A 38 -9.62 -10.04 15.50
CA ILE A 38 -10.32 -9.80 14.24
C ILE A 38 -11.74 -10.34 14.39
N THR A 39 -12.70 -9.42 14.43
CA THR A 39 -14.11 -9.72 14.67
C THR A 39 -14.94 -9.58 13.41
N TYR A 40 -16.16 -10.10 13.43
CA TYR A 40 -17.16 -9.87 12.38
C TYR A 40 -18.40 -9.25 13.01
N GLU A 41 -18.75 -8.07 12.54
CA GLU A 41 -20.02 -7.42 12.89
C GLU A 41 -20.85 -7.28 11.62
N LYS A 42 -21.99 -7.94 11.59
CA LYS A 42 -22.95 -7.78 10.50
C LYS A 42 -23.50 -6.37 10.52
N GLY A 43 -22.87 -5.47 9.75
CA GLY A 43 -23.21 -4.06 9.70
C GLY A 43 -24.68 -3.85 9.27
N GLU A 44 -25.41 -2.94 9.93
CA GLU A 44 -26.72 -2.48 9.47
C GLU A 44 -26.67 -1.78 8.09
N ALA A 45 -25.49 -1.33 7.67
CA ALA A 45 -25.23 -0.79 6.33
C ALA A 45 -25.50 -1.78 5.20
N SER A 46 -25.45 -3.09 5.47
CA SER A 46 -25.83 -4.16 4.54
C SER A 46 -27.28 -4.04 4.04
N LYS A 47 -28.15 -3.30 4.76
CA LYS A 47 -29.54 -3.10 4.35
C LYS A 47 -29.76 -1.94 3.37
N LYS A 48 -28.77 -1.04 3.18
CA LYS A 48 -28.92 0.19 2.38
C LYS A 48 -27.98 0.33 1.17
N LEU A 49 -27.01 -0.53 0.99
CA LEU A 49 -26.24 -0.61 -0.26
C LEU A 49 -27.09 -1.36 -1.29
N THR A 50 -28.04 -0.67 -1.87
CA THR A 50 -28.65 -1.09 -3.12
C THR A 50 -27.51 -1.23 -4.14
N ALA A 51 -27.40 -2.39 -4.76
CA ALA A 51 -26.40 -2.76 -5.76
C ALA A 51 -26.19 -1.71 -6.87
N SER A 52 -27.15 -0.80 -7.06
CA SER A 52 -27.14 0.25 -8.07
C SER A 52 -26.13 1.39 -7.83
N LYS A 53 -25.57 1.54 -6.62
CA LYS A 53 -24.58 2.59 -6.33
C LYS A 53 -23.12 2.13 -6.45
N VAL A 54 -22.88 0.83 -6.43
CA VAL A 54 -21.53 0.24 -6.52
C VAL A 54 -21.20 -0.19 -7.95
N LEU A 55 -22.22 -0.50 -8.76
CA LEU A 55 -22.08 -1.01 -10.12
C LEU A 55 -22.79 -0.04 -11.06
N GLY A 56 -22.04 0.62 -11.92
CA GLY A 56 -22.59 1.55 -12.93
C GLY A 56 -23.67 0.89 -13.80
N VAL A 57 -24.78 1.59 -13.97
CA VAL A 57 -25.98 1.16 -14.67
C VAL A 57 -25.70 0.85 -16.15
N VAL A 58 -26.01 -0.37 -16.60
CA VAL A 58 -26.30 -0.68 -18.00
C VAL A 58 -27.63 -1.44 -18.07
N ALA A 59 -28.53 -0.98 -18.90
CA ALA A 59 -29.95 -1.16 -18.85
C ALA A 59 -30.54 -2.52 -19.27
N ASP A 60 -29.87 -3.65 -19.23
CA ASP A 60 -30.46 -4.97 -19.55
C ASP A 60 -29.98 -6.08 -18.62
N VAL A 61 -29.89 -5.79 -17.32
CA VAL A 61 -29.25 -6.69 -16.37
C VAL A 61 -30.16 -6.97 -15.18
N VAL A 62 -30.46 -8.24 -14.94
CA VAL A 62 -31.04 -8.68 -13.69
C VAL A 62 -29.94 -8.78 -12.66
N GLU A 63 -29.82 -7.78 -11.80
CA GLU A 63 -28.90 -7.77 -10.66
C GLU A 63 -29.61 -8.36 -9.44
N GLY A 64 -28.94 -9.26 -8.74
CA GLY A 64 -29.42 -9.84 -7.48
C GLY A 64 -28.30 -10.03 -6.49
N ARG A 65 -28.55 -9.66 -5.24
CA ARG A 65 -27.69 -10.07 -4.13
C ARG A 65 -27.79 -11.58 -3.96
N VAL A 66 -26.64 -12.24 -3.78
CA VAL A 66 -26.65 -13.64 -3.37
C VAL A 66 -26.95 -13.69 -1.88
N THR A 67 -28.11 -14.25 -1.51
CA THR A 67 -28.61 -14.25 -0.12
C THR A 67 -28.13 -15.45 0.69
N ASP A 68 -27.69 -16.52 0.02
CA ASP A 68 -27.32 -17.79 0.64
C ASP A 68 -25.82 -17.88 0.98
N ILE A 69 -25.21 -16.75 1.35
CA ILE A 69 -23.82 -16.71 1.76
C ILE A 69 -23.76 -16.96 3.27
N HIS A 70 -23.13 -18.06 3.65
CA HIS A 70 -22.78 -18.34 5.04
C HIS A 70 -21.52 -17.55 5.40
N ASN A 71 -21.67 -16.27 5.77
CA ASN A 71 -20.55 -15.37 6.05
C ASN A 71 -19.58 -15.94 7.09
N GLU A 72 -20.08 -16.76 8.01
CA GLU A 72 -19.27 -17.41 9.05
C GLU A 72 -18.14 -18.30 8.49
N GLU A 73 -18.32 -18.88 7.32
CA GLU A 73 -17.30 -19.69 6.64
C GLU A 73 -16.10 -18.86 6.15
N TYR A 74 -16.32 -17.57 5.86
CA TYR A 74 -15.31 -16.68 5.34
C TYR A 74 -14.56 -15.88 6.42
N ILE A 75 -15.04 -15.85 7.67
CA ILE A 75 -14.41 -15.12 8.76
C ILE A 75 -12.95 -15.57 8.99
N PRO A 76 -12.63 -16.88 9.08
CA PRO A 76 -11.25 -17.32 9.26
C PRO A 76 -10.36 -16.95 8.06
N LEU A 77 -10.90 -17.03 6.83
CA LEU A 77 -10.15 -16.65 5.62
C LEU A 77 -9.87 -15.15 5.61
N ALA A 78 -10.87 -14.32 5.94
CA ALA A 78 -10.72 -12.89 6.02
C ALA A 78 -9.71 -12.48 7.11
N ALA A 79 -9.74 -13.15 8.26
CA ALA A 79 -8.75 -12.95 9.33
C ALA A 79 -7.33 -13.25 8.83
N ASN A 80 -7.15 -14.32 8.07
CA ASN A 80 -5.86 -14.68 7.49
C ASN A 80 -5.41 -13.62 6.46
N CYS A 81 -6.30 -13.15 5.59
CA CYS A 81 -6.00 -12.10 4.61
C CYS A 81 -5.60 -10.77 5.29
N VAL A 82 -6.26 -10.41 6.39
CA VAL A 82 -5.88 -9.24 7.20
C VAL A 82 -4.48 -9.41 7.77
N LYS A 83 -4.18 -10.58 8.37
CA LYS A 83 -2.83 -10.87 8.88
C LYS A 83 -1.79 -10.83 7.78
N GLU A 84 -2.07 -11.46 6.64
CA GLU A 84 -1.18 -11.48 5.48
C GLU A 84 -0.89 -10.07 4.98
N GLY A 85 -1.91 -9.25 4.75
CA GLY A 85 -1.73 -7.87 4.31
C GLY A 85 -0.86 -7.04 5.26
N LEU A 86 -1.07 -7.16 6.58
CA LEU A 86 -0.25 -6.46 7.57
C LEU A 86 1.19 -6.99 7.65
N THR A 87 1.40 -8.30 7.46
CA THR A 87 2.73 -8.93 7.50
C THR A 87 3.61 -8.51 6.33
N HIS A 88 3.00 -8.21 5.18
CA HIS A 88 3.72 -7.74 3.99
C HIS A 88 4.08 -6.26 4.04
N VAL A 89 3.57 -5.48 4.99
CA VAL A 89 3.95 -4.06 5.12
C VAL A 89 5.42 -3.94 5.47
N ARG A 90 6.19 -3.29 4.61
CA ARG A 90 7.67 -3.27 4.64
C ARG A 90 8.27 -2.80 5.95
N ARG A 91 7.58 -1.92 6.66
CA ARG A 91 8.04 -1.34 7.94
C ARG A 91 7.40 -1.97 9.16
N PHE A 92 6.65 -3.07 8.99
CA PHE A 92 6.03 -3.79 10.09
C PHE A 92 6.74 -5.12 10.36
N GLN A 93 6.91 -5.42 11.62
CA GLN A 93 7.21 -6.74 12.13
C GLN A 93 5.99 -7.16 12.93
N THR A 94 5.16 -8.01 12.36
CA THR A 94 3.99 -8.53 13.05
C THR A 94 4.42 -9.52 14.13
N VAL A 95 3.82 -9.41 15.30
CA VAL A 95 4.10 -10.27 16.47
C VAL A 95 2.80 -10.80 17.05
N ASP A 96 2.84 -12.01 17.59
CA ASP A 96 1.72 -12.61 18.29
C ASP A 96 1.60 -12.03 19.72
N ALA A 97 0.51 -12.35 20.42
CA ALA A 97 0.19 -11.76 21.71
C ALA A 97 1.22 -12.08 22.82
N ASP A 98 1.89 -13.22 22.74
CA ASP A 98 2.94 -13.65 23.65
C ASP A 98 4.28 -12.93 23.45
N GLU A 99 4.52 -12.40 22.24
CA GLU A 99 5.69 -11.60 21.90
C GLU A 99 5.44 -10.09 21.92
N ALA A 100 4.25 -9.68 22.38
CA ALA A 100 3.77 -8.31 22.27
C ALA A 100 4.35 -7.32 23.30
N ALA A 101 5.19 -7.77 24.24
CA ALA A 101 5.74 -6.90 25.30
C ALA A 101 6.38 -5.61 24.78
N ASP A 102 7.02 -5.68 23.60
CA ASP A 102 7.70 -4.55 22.96
C ASP A 102 6.93 -3.99 21.74
N ALA A 103 5.67 -4.39 21.56
CA ALA A 103 4.89 -3.90 20.44
C ALA A 103 4.65 -2.39 20.58
N LYS A 104 4.88 -1.66 19.50
CA LYS A 104 4.59 -0.22 19.43
C LYS A 104 3.12 0.03 19.08
N TYR A 105 2.54 -0.82 18.28
CA TYR A 105 1.17 -0.70 17.81
C TYR A 105 0.37 -1.98 18.08
N LEU A 106 -0.91 -1.78 18.36
CA LEU A 106 -1.94 -2.83 18.38
C LEU A 106 -2.92 -2.56 17.24
N VAL A 107 -3.09 -3.52 16.34
CA VAL A 107 -4.07 -3.45 15.25
C VAL A 107 -5.18 -4.43 15.54
N THR A 108 -6.41 -3.94 15.61
CA THR A 108 -7.63 -4.76 15.62
C THR A 108 -8.44 -4.48 14.37
N ALA A 109 -9.17 -5.46 13.88
CA ALA A 109 -9.99 -5.31 12.70
C ALA A 109 -11.39 -5.86 12.92
N THR A 110 -12.39 -5.17 12.38
CA THR A 110 -13.77 -5.64 12.35
C THR A 110 -14.21 -5.78 10.90
N LEU A 111 -14.53 -7.00 10.49
CA LEU A 111 -15.16 -7.24 9.18
C LEU A 111 -16.61 -6.73 9.26
N THR A 112 -16.94 -5.78 8.42
CA THR A 112 -18.24 -5.11 8.43
C THR A 112 -19.13 -5.52 7.29
N ASP A 113 -18.58 -6.06 6.21
CA ASP A 113 -19.34 -6.56 5.08
C ASP A 113 -18.62 -7.73 4.39
N ILE A 114 -19.37 -8.77 4.07
CA ILE A 114 -18.99 -9.84 3.14
C ILE A 114 -20.22 -10.05 2.26
N ALA A 115 -20.19 -9.52 1.04
CA ALA A 115 -21.33 -9.53 0.15
C ALA A 115 -20.94 -9.99 -1.24
N ALA A 116 -21.80 -10.81 -1.87
CA ALA A 116 -21.68 -11.15 -3.28
C ALA A 116 -22.92 -10.72 -4.05
N SER A 117 -22.72 -10.44 -5.33
CA SER A 117 -23.76 -10.11 -6.30
C SER A 117 -23.72 -11.08 -7.47
N ARG A 118 -24.85 -11.28 -8.10
CA ARG A 118 -25.02 -12.08 -9.31
C ARG A 118 -25.57 -11.21 -10.42
N LYS A 119 -24.94 -11.26 -11.58
CA LYS A 119 -25.34 -10.55 -12.79
C LYS A 119 -25.53 -11.55 -13.92
N VAL A 120 -26.69 -11.51 -14.57
CA VAL A 120 -27.01 -12.37 -15.71
C VAL A 120 -27.03 -11.50 -16.96
N LYS A 121 -26.22 -11.85 -17.96
CA LYS A 121 -26.20 -11.19 -19.28
C LYS A 121 -26.60 -12.19 -20.36
N THR A 122 -27.43 -11.72 -21.26
CA THR A 122 -27.91 -12.48 -22.42
C THR A 122 -27.29 -11.90 -23.68
N TYR A 123 -26.76 -12.75 -24.53
CA TYR A 123 -26.11 -12.40 -25.81
C TYR A 123 -26.78 -13.14 -26.97
N ASP A 124 -27.17 -12.40 -27.96
CA ASP A 124 -27.61 -13.01 -29.23
C ASP A 124 -26.38 -13.33 -30.08
N ARG A 125 -26.28 -14.60 -30.48
CA ARG A 125 -25.15 -15.13 -31.22
C ARG A 125 -25.62 -15.87 -32.45
N LYS A 126 -24.72 -16.04 -33.42
CA LYS A 126 -24.94 -16.88 -34.60
C LYS A 126 -23.95 -18.03 -34.61
N ASP A 127 -24.44 -19.25 -34.89
CA ASP A 127 -23.58 -20.41 -35.07
C ASP A 127 -22.85 -20.34 -36.42
N SER A 128 -21.96 -21.31 -36.67
CA SER A 128 -21.21 -21.42 -37.94
C SER A 128 -22.09 -21.66 -39.19
N LYS A 129 -23.37 -21.99 -39.00
CA LYS A 129 -24.37 -22.16 -40.04
C LYS A 129 -25.32 -20.97 -40.18
N GLY A 130 -25.04 -19.86 -39.46
CA GLY A 130 -25.84 -18.65 -39.50
C GLY A 130 -27.13 -18.68 -38.68
N ARG A 131 -27.38 -19.72 -37.88
CA ARG A 131 -28.57 -19.84 -37.03
C ARG A 131 -28.36 -19.00 -35.77
N GLU A 132 -29.35 -18.18 -35.46
CA GLU A 132 -29.37 -17.35 -34.26
C GLU A 132 -29.69 -18.23 -33.03
N TYR A 133 -28.94 -17.96 -31.95
CA TYR A 133 -29.21 -18.52 -30.64
C TYR A 133 -28.84 -17.52 -29.55
N THR A 134 -29.49 -17.66 -28.41
CA THR A 134 -29.26 -16.79 -27.25
C THR A 134 -28.37 -17.53 -26.26
N GLU A 135 -27.24 -16.93 -25.91
CA GLU A 135 -26.31 -17.40 -24.87
C GLU A 135 -26.51 -16.58 -23.60
N THR A 136 -26.82 -17.23 -22.50
CA THR A 136 -26.93 -16.57 -21.19
C THR A 136 -25.69 -16.87 -20.36
N LYS A 137 -25.02 -15.82 -19.86
CA LYS A 137 -23.86 -15.92 -18.97
C LYS A 137 -24.15 -15.31 -17.62
N THR A 138 -23.76 -16.01 -16.58
CA THR A 138 -23.84 -15.53 -15.21
C THR A 138 -22.44 -15.13 -14.74
N TYR A 139 -22.34 -13.95 -14.16
CA TYR A 139 -21.14 -13.39 -13.58
C TYR A 139 -21.38 -13.13 -12.10
N TYR A 140 -20.30 -13.21 -11.32
CA TYR A 140 -20.35 -12.93 -9.88
C TYR A 140 -19.36 -11.84 -9.53
N GLY A 141 -19.77 -10.93 -8.66
CA GLY A 141 -18.94 -9.95 -8.02
C GLY A 141 -19.00 -10.09 -6.51
N ALA A 142 -18.04 -9.57 -5.79
CA ALA A 142 -18.05 -9.56 -4.34
C ALA A 142 -17.35 -8.32 -3.77
N VAL A 143 -17.69 -7.97 -2.53
CA VAL A 143 -17.01 -6.96 -1.72
C VAL A 143 -16.80 -7.53 -0.33
N VAL A 144 -15.61 -7.34 0.20
CA VAL A 144 -15.27 -7.61 1.60
C VAL A 144 -14.70 -6.34 2.20
N THR A 145 -15.21 -5.90 3.34
CA THR A 145 -14.81 -4.65 4.00
C THR A 145 -14.38 -4.92 5.42
N ALA A 146 -13.26 -4.33 5.81
CA ALA A 146 -12.73 -4.35 7.17
C ALA A 146 -12.49 -2.93 7.68
N ALA A 147 -12.95 -2.66 8.90
CA ALA A 147 -12.63 -1.45 9.66
C ALA A 147 -11.46 -1.76 10.60
N PHE A 148 -10.42 -0.96 10.57
CA PHE A 148 -9.19 -1.12 11.36
C PHE A 148 -9.13 -0.07 12.45
N ASN A 149 -8.70 -0.49 13.65
CA ASN A 149 -8.26 0.40 14.72
C ASN A 149 -6.75 0.16 14.93
N PHE A 150 -5.97 1.18 14.65
CA PHE A 150 -4.52 1.20 14.78
C PHE A 150 -4.14 2.03 15.99
N LYS A 151 -3.86 1.38 17.11
CA LYS A 151 -3.57 2.01 18.40
C LYS A 151 -2.07 2.07 18.65
N ASN A 152 -1.54 3.26 18.86
CA ASN A 152 -0.18 3.44 19.39
C ASN A 152 -0.19 3.11 20.89
N LEU A 153 0.55 2.09 21.29
CA LEU A 153 0.58 1.62 22.68
C LEU A 153 1.37 2.54 23.62
N GLN A 154 2.23 3.39 23.06
CA GLN A 154 3.02 4.35 23.85
C GLN A 154 2.26 5.66 24.12
N THR A 155 1.53 6.16 23.13
CA THR A 155 0.79 7.44 23.25
C THR A 155 -0.68 7.25 23.55
N GLY A 156 -1.23 6.05 23.32
CA GLY A 156 -2.66 5.77 23.42
C GLY A 156 -3.50 6.29 22.25
N GLU A 157 -2.87 6.96 21.28
CA GLU A 157 -3.55 7.48 20.08
C GLU A 157 -4.11 6.33 19.24
N VAL A 158 -5.34 6.51 18.73
CA VAL A 158 -6.01 5.54 17.87
C VAL A 158 -6.31 6.20 16.54
N THR A 159 -5.84 5.58 15.46
CA THR A 159 -6.21 5.93 14.09
C THR A 159 -7.13 4.86 13.53
N THR A 160 -8.20 5.27 12.86
CA THR A 160 -9.15 4.35 12.23
C THR A 160 -9.06 4.43 10.72
N SER A 161 -9.20 3.31 10.04
CA SER A 161 -9.30 3.24 8.59
C SER A 161 -10.30 2.15 8.17
N THR A 162 -10.82 2.27 6.95
CA THR A 162 -11.70 1.26 6.36
C THR A 162 -11.12 0.87 5.01
N ILE A 163 -10.84 -0.42 4.83
CA ILE A 163 -10.24 -0.98 3.63
C ILE A 163 -11.17 -2.05 3.09
N SER A 164 -11.32 -2.10 1.77
CA SER A 164 -12.20 -3.05 1.10
C SER A 164 -11.46 -3.73 -0.03
N GLY A 165 -11.63 -5.05 -0.16
CA GLY A 165 -11.29 -5.78 -1.36
C GLY A 165 -12.54 -6.04 -2.20
N ARG A 166 -12.41 -6.11 -3.51
CA ARG A 166 -13.52 -6.24 -4.46
C ARG A 166 -13.18 -7.22 -5.57
N CYS A 167 -14.09 -8.11 -5.84
CA CYS A 167 -14.10 -8.86 -7.09
C CYS A 167 -15.07 -8.18 -8.05
N SER A 168 -14.56 -7.59 -9.12
CA SER A 168 -15.43 -6.95 -10.10
C SER A 168 -16.27 -8.03 -10.86
N GLU A 169 -17.45 -7.65 -11.30
CA GLU A 169 -18.30 -8.48 -12.15
C GLU A 169 -17.67 -8.88 -13.50
N TYR A 170 -16.58 -8.20 -13.87
CA TYR A 170 -15.80 -8.50 -15.07
C TYR A 170 -14.67 -9.50 -14.79
N SER A 171 -14.35 -9.76 -13.53
CA SER A 171 -13.54 -10.91 -13.17
C SER A 171 -14.35 -12.14 -13.53
N LEU A 172 -13.75 -13.10 -14.19
CA LEU A 172 -14.42 -14.30 -14.72
C LEU A 172 -14.90 -15.28 -13.61
N ALA A 173 -15.21 -14.78 -12.41
CA ALA A 173 -15.67 -15.58 -11.29
C ALA A 173 -16.96 -16.35 -11.67
N LYS A 174 -16.93 -17.66 -11.50
CA LYS A 174 -18.01 -18.59 -11.91
C LYS A 174 -18.99 -18.86 -10.78
N SER A 175 -18.66 -18.43 -9.56
CA SER A 175 -19.48 -18.62 -8.37
C SER A 175 -19.33 -17.45 -7.40
N ALA A 176 -20.26 -17.32 -6.45
CA ALA A 176 -20.16 -16.34 -5.36
C ALA A 176 -18.95 -16.63 -4.46
N ASP A 177 -18.64 -17.90 -4.21
CA ASP A 177 -17.47 -18.32 -3.42
C ASP A 177 -16.17 -17.86 -4.08
N GLU A 178 -16.00 -18.11 -5.38
CA GLU A 178 -14.82 -17.65 -6.13
C GLU A 178 -14.69 -16.12 -6.10
N ALA A 179 -15.80 -15.40 -6.24
CA ALA A 179 -15.81 -13.95 -6.19
C ALA A 179 -15.41 -13.43 -4.79
N ILE A 180 -15.90 -14.05 -3.72
CA ILE A 180 -15.54 -13.65 -2.34
C ILE A 180 -14.06 -13.93 -2.07
N ARG A 181 -13.54 -15.10 -2.48
CA ARG A 181 -12.10 -15.42 -2.33
C ARG A 181 -11.21 -14.44 -3.09
N THR A 182 -11.60 -14.03 -4.29
CA THR A 182 -10.90 -13.00 -5.05
C THR A 182 -10.94 -11.65 -4.33
N ALA A 183 -12.10 -11.26 -3.79
CA ALA A 183 -12.22 -10.03 -3.02
C ALA A 183 -11.40 -10.04 -1.72
N LEU A 184 -11.25 -11.20 -1.08
CA LEU A 184 -10.38 -11.39 0.08
C LEU A 184 -8.89 -11.23 -0.27
N GLY A 185 -8.45 -11.78 -1.40
CA GLY A 185 -7.08 -11.56 -1.90
C GLY A 185 -6.79 -10.08 -2.14
N GLU A 186 -7.70 -9.39 -2.83
CA GLU A 186 -7.58 -7.93 -3.05
C GLU A 186 -7.65 -7.12 -1.74
N LEU A 187 -8.39 -7.59 -0.73
CA LEU A 187 -8.36 -6.97 0.60
C LEU A 187 -6.94 -7.01 1.20
N ALA A 188 -6.23 -8.13 1.11
CA ALA A 188 -4.87 -8.26 1.61
C ALA A 188 -3.91 -7.30 0.86
N GLU A 189 -4.02 -7.20 -0.47
CA GLU A 189 -3.24 -6.25 -1.28
C GLU A 189 -3.54 -4.80 -0.88
N ASN A 190 -4.80 -4.43 -0.75
CA ASN A 190 -5.21 -3.07 -0.39
C ASN A 190 -4.77 -2.69 1.04
N ILE A 191 -4.70 -3.63 1.97
CA ILE A 191 -4.13 -3.42 3.31
C ILE A 191 -2.63 -3.12 3.19
N TYR A 192 -1.91 -3.93 2.45
CA TYR A 192 -0.49 -3.75 2.17
C TYR A 192 -0.21 -2.38 1.54
N GLU A 193 -0.93 -2.00 0.48
CA GLU A 193 -0.77 -0.73 -0.21
C GLU A 193 -1.07 0.46 0.72
N TYR A 194 -2.20 0.43 1.43
CA TYR A 194 -2.60 1.50 2.35
C TYR A 194 -1.55 1.79 3.42
N TYR A 195 -1.02 0.73 4.05
CA TYR A 195 -0.03 0.93 5.12
C TYR A 195 1.37 1.22 4.58
N ASN A 196 1.75 0.74 3.41
CA ASN A 196 3.01 1.18 2.79
C ASN A 196 2.97 2.65 2.36
N GLU A 197 1.83 3.16 1.90
CA GLU A 197 1.63 4.59 1.63
C GLU A 197 1.70 5.42 2.92
N ALA A 198 1.08 4.93 4.01
CA ALA A 198 1.13 5.60 5.32
C ALA A 198 2.54 5.56 5.97
N TYR A 199 3.30 4.52 5.70
CA TYR A 199 4.66 4.29 6.22
C TYR A 199 5.68 4.09 5.08
N PRO A 200 5.89 5.10 4.21
CA PRO A 200 6.73 4.94 3.04
C PRO A 200 8.20 4.72 3.44
N ILE A 201 8.92 3.98 2.60
CA ILE A 201 10.37 3.85 2.72
C ILE A 201 11.02 5.15 2.27
N ARG A 202 11.98 5.64 3.06
CA ARG A 202 12.80 6.80 2.76
C ARG A 202 14.24 6.37 2.52
N ALA A 203 14.89 6.97 1.54
CA ALA A 203 16.28 6.69 1.22
C ALA A 203 17.05 7.97 0.92
N ASN A 204 18.29 8.04 1.39
CA ASN A 204 19.20 9.07 0.91
C ASN A 204 19.81 8.64 -0.44
N ILE A 205 20.09 9.61 -1.27
CA ILE A 205 20.89 9.38 -2.47
C ILE A 205 22.35 9.50 -2.06
N ILE A 206 23.08 8.36 -2.07
CA ILE A 206 24.47 8.29 -1.59
C ILE A 206 25.48 8.61 -2.69
N GLU A 207 25.17 8.22 -3.92
CA GLU A 207 26.09 8.42 -5.03
C GLU A 207 25.34 8.50 -6.37
N ARG A 208 25.91 9.24 -7.31
CA ARG A 208 25.48 9.22 -8.71
C ARG A 208 26.23 8.12 -9.47
N GLY A 209 25.48 7.36 -10.25
CA GLY A 209 26.05 6.40 -11.18
C GLY A 209 26.37 7.03 -12.53
N ARG A 210 25.95 6.37 -13.61
CA ARG A 210 26.19 6.86 -14.98
C ARG A 210 25.54 8.22 -15.22
N GLU A 211 26.28 9.06 -15.91
CA GLU A 211 25.79 10.32 -16.44
C GLU A 211 25.80 10.32 -17.97
N LYS A 212 24.90 11.06 -18.57
CA LYS A 212 24.90 11.32 -20.01
C LYS A 212 24.56 12.79 -20.26
N LYS A 213 25.57 13.53 -20.77
CA LYS A 213 25.51 15.00 -20.91
C LYS A 213 25.26 15.66 -19.54
N ASP A 214 24.18 16.43 -19.43
CA ASP A 214 23.75 17.18 -18.24
C ASP A 214 22.77 16.41 -17.34
N LYS A 215 22.66 15.07 -17.49
CA LYS A 215 21.66 14.25 -16.79
C LYS A 215 22.27 13.06 -16.09
N THR A 216 21.91 12.85 -14.84
CA THR A 216 22.10 11.57 -14.14
C THR A 216 21.16 10.52 -14.71
N LYS A 217 21.67 9.33 -14.98
CA LYS A 217 20.92 8.19 -15.51
C LYS A 217 20.69 7.11 -14.48
N ASP A 218 21.66 6.89 -13.63
CA ASP A 218 21.60 5.93 -12.54
C ASP A 218 22.11 6.61 -11.28
N LEU A 219 21.65 6.14 -10.12
CA LEU A 219 22.11 6.59 -8.81
C LEU A 219 21.99 5.46 -7.79
N TYR A 220 22.67 5.61 -6.66
CA TYR A 220 22.62 4.69 -5.55
C TYR A 220 21.87 5.30 -4.39
N ILE A 221 21.06 4.47 -3.70
CA ILE A 221 20.31 4.83 -2.50
C ILE A 221 20.73 3.92 -1.34
N ASP A 222 20.61 4.43 -0.10
CA ASP A 222 20.97 3.75 1.15
C ASP A 222 19.88 2.81 1.69
N VAL A 223 19.17 2.14 0.80
CA VAL A 223 18.14 1.14 1.11
C VAL A 223 18.30 -0.05 0.16
N GLY A 224 18.25 -1.26 0.68
CA GLY A 224 18.46 -2.49 -0.08
C GLY A 224 17.39 -3.55 0.14
N SER A 225 17.76 -4.82 -0.07
CA SER A 225 16.87 -5.98 -0.10
C SER A 225 16.05 -6.19 1.18
N ARG A 226 16.48 -5.63 2.30
CA ARG A 226 15.75 -5.69 3.57
C ARG A 226 14.37 -5.04 3.50
N PHE A 227 14.23 -3.95 2.73
CA PHE A 227 13.01 -3.15 2.67
C PHE A 227 12.36 -3.12 1.29
N ILE A 228 13.14 -3.32 0.23
CA ILE A 228 12.66 -3.13 -1.14
C ILE A 228 13.16 -4.25 -2.06
N GLY A 229 12.36 -4.52 -3.09
CA GLY A 229 12.74 -5.38 -4.21
C GLY A 229 13.08 -4.58 -5.46
N GLU A 230 13.32 -5.28 -6.55
CA GLU A 230 13.42 -4.69 -7.87
C GLU A 230 12.07 -4.06 -8.28
N ASP A 231 12.15 -3.10 -9.19
CA ASP A 231 11.02 -2.38 -9.77
C ASP A 231 10.26 -1.42 -8.83
N VAL A 232 10.62 -1.33 -7.54
CA VAL A 232 10.05 -0.34 -6.62
C VAL A 232 10.37 1.08 -7.09
N HIS A 233 9.38 1.95 -7.05
CA HIS A 233 9.49 3.34 -7.47
C HIS A 233 9.67 4.29 -6.30
N PHE A 234 10.44 5.34 -6.52
CA PHE A 234 10.63 6.43 -5.58
C PHE A 234 10.47 7.76 -6.28
N ASP A 235 9.76 8.67 -5.65
CA ASP A 235 9.80 10.09 -6.00
C ASP A 235 10.96 10.76 -5.26
N VAL A 236 11.68 11.63 -5.96
CA VAL A 236 12.87 12.31 -5.44
C VAL A 236 12.52 13.76 -5.11
N PHE A 237 12.89 14.18 -3.90
CA PHE A 237 12.58 15.50 -3.37
C PHE A 237 13.84 16.21 -2.88
N ILE A 238 13.88 17.52 -3.07
CA ILE A 238 14.74 18.41 -2.26
C ILE A 238 13.99 18.72 -0.97
N ILE A 239 14.66 18.52 0.16
CA ILE A 239 14.13 18.84 1.48
C ILE A 239 14.59 20.26 1.86
N GLY A 240 13.65 21.10 2.24
CA GLY A 240 13.89 22.43 2.74
C GLY A 240 13.15 22.68 4.05
N GLN A 241 13.33 23.87 4.61
CA GLN A 241 12.58 24.32 5.79
C GLN A 241 12.03 25.72 5.57
N VAL A 242 10.75 25.92 5.91
CA VAL A 242 10.10 27.22 5.92
C VAL A 242 9.39 27.39 7.27
N ALA A 243 9.74 28.40 8.02
CA ALA A 243 9.20 28.68 9.36
C ALA A 243 9.27 27.47 10.32
N GLY A 244 10.39 26.70 10.26
CA GLY A 244 10.61 25.53 11.10
C GLY A 244 9.86 24.26 10.65
N ARG A 245 9.15 24.32 9.53
CA ARG A 245 8.43 23.15 8.94
C ARG A 245 9.17 22.62 7.74
N GLU A 246 9.26 21.29 7.65
CA GLU A 246 9.81 20.60 6.47
C GLU A 246 8.99 20.95 5.23
N THR A 247 9.67 21.29 4.15
CA THR A 247 9.08 21.47 2.83
C THR A 247 9.74 20.50 1.85
N ARG A 248 8.98 20.05 0.86
CA ARG A 248 9.44 19.09 -0.14
C ARG A 248 9.18 19.63 -1.53
N LYS A 249 10.23 19.70 -2.34
CA LYS A 249 10.14 20.04 -3.75
C LYS A 249 10.44 18.80 -4.58
N HIS A 250 9.43 18.27 -5.29
CA HIS A 250 9.60 17.13 -6.18
C HIS A 250 10.51 17.51 -7.35
N ILE A 251 11.55 16.69 -7.62
CA ILE A 251 12.54 16.93 -8.68
C ILE A 251 12.72 15.75 -9.64
N GLY A 252 12.16 14.59 -9.34
CA GLY A 252 12.29 13.44 -10.23
C GLY A 252 11.69 12.16 -9.70
N ARG A 253 11.84 11.10 -10.50
CA ARG A 253 11.41 9.74 -10.16
C ARG A 253 12.49 8.74 -10.56
N ILE A 254 12.71 7.77 -9.70
CA ILE A 254 13.65 6.66 -9.90
C ILE A 254 12.93 5.34 -9.71
N ARG A 255 13.51 4.26 -10.26
CA ARG A 255 13.06 2.88 -10.09
C ARG A 255 14.25 2.02 -9.69
N VAL A 256 14.08 1.18 -8.71
CA VAL A 256 15.07 0.19 -8.30
C VAL A 256 15.31 -0.75 -9.48
N ARG A 257 16.56 -0.89 -9.87
CA ARG A 257 17.00 -1.80 -10.92
C ARG A 257 17.60 -3.08 -10.34
N GLU A 258 18.30 -2.93 -9.23
CA GLU A 258 19.03 -4.01 -8.59
C GLU A 258 19.29 -3.66 -7.13
N THR A 259 19.08 -4.60 -6.23
CA THR A 259 19.50 -4.47 -4.83
C THR A 259 20.91 -5.06 -4.70
N LEU A 260 21.86 -4.27 -4.18
CA LEU A 260 23.27 -4.64 -4.04
C LEU A 260 23.62 -5.15 -2.64
N GLY A 261 22.66 -5.62 -1.92
CA GLY A 261 22.74 -6.08 -0.54
C GLY A 261 21.58 -5.55 0.30
N ASP A 262 21.72 -5.64 1.61
CA ASP A 262 20.63 -5.30 2.53
C ASP A 262 20.36 -3.79 2.63
N ASP A 263 21.36 -2.96 2.37
CA ASP A 263 21.34 -1.52 2.65
C ASP A 263 21.57 -0.63 1.42
N ILE A 264 21.83 -1.19 0.24
CA ILE A 264 22.14 -0.40 -0.96
C ILE A 264 21.39 -0.91 -2.17
N SER A 265 20.89 0.01 -3.00
CA SER A 265 20.30 -0.31 -4.29
C SER A 265 20.77 0.62 -5.41
N LEU A 266 20.92 0.04 -6.60
CA LEU A 266 21.12 0.76 -7.84
C LEU A 266 19.76 1.10 -8.46
N CYS A 267 19.53 2.39 -8.68
CA CYS A 267 18.29 2.90 -9.25
C CYS A 267 18.52 3.51 -10.64
N LYS A 268 17.55 3.30 -11.53
CA LYS A 268 17.48 3.98 -12.83
C LYS A 268 16.64 5.25 -12.68
N VAL A 269 17.17 6.39 -13.15
CA VAL A 269 16.43 7.64 -13.21
C VAL A 269 15.42 7.58 -14.37
N GLN A 270 14.14 7.69 -14.04
CA GLN A 270 13.04 7.72 -15.01
C GLN A 270 12.72 9.15 -15.46
N LYS A 271 12.66 10.08 -14.50
CA LYS A 271 12.34 11.51 -14.73
C LYS A 271 13.25 12.39 -13.89
N GLY A 272 13.43 13.66 -14.31
CA GLY A 272 14.13 14.67 -13.53
C GLY A 272 15.65 14.54 -13.46
N GLY A 273 16.29 13.74 -14.31
CA GLY A 273 17.73 13.47 -14.21
C GLY A 273 18.65 14.70 -14.30
N LYS A 274 18.18 15.83 -14.88
CA LYS A 274 18.88 17.11 -14.88
C LYS A 274 18.75 17.82 -13.54
N ASP A 275 17.54 17.83 -12.99
CA ASP A 275 17.25 18.51 -11.74
C ASP A 275 17.88 17.76 -10.56
N ILE A 276 17.86 16.42 -10.58
CA ILE A 276 18.57 15.59 -9.60
C ILE A 276 20.08 15.87 -9.65
N LYS A 277 20.67 15.95 -10.86
CA LYS A 277 22.08 16.28 -11.00
C LYS A 277 22.40 17.67 -10.43
N ALA A 278 21.59 18.68 -10.77
CA ALA A 278 21.78 20.03 -10.30
C ALA A 278 21.66 20.14 -8.77
N ALA A 279 20.66 19.49 -8.19
CA ALA A 279 20.47 19.46 -6.73
C ALA A 279 21.67 18.79 -6.03
N PHE A 280 22.18 17.71 -6.58
CA PHE A 280 23.37 17.02 -6.05
C PHE A 280 24.62 17.90 -6.15
N ASP A 281 24.85 18.57 -7.29
CA ASP A 281 25.97 19.49 -7.52
C ASP A 281 25.91 20.71 -6.60
N ASN A 282 24.70 21.17 -6.25
CA ASN A 282 24.46 22.28 -5.31
C ASN A 282 24.65 21.87 -3.84
N GLY A 283 24.72 20.58 -3.52
CA GLY A 283 24.76 20.07 -2.15
C GLY A 283 23.40 20.21 -1.42
N ASP A 284 22.30 20.20 -2.19
CA ASP A 284 20.95 20.20 -1.62
C ASP A 284 20.69 18.90 -0.82
N ALA A 285 19.88 18.96 0.22
CA ALA A 285 19.41 17.77 0.92
C ALA A 285 18.38 17.05 0.06
N ILE A 286 18.74 15.86 -0.47
CA ILE A 286 17.90 15.09 -1.40
C ILE A 286 17.47 13.80 -0.72
N VAL A 287 16.16 13.51 -0.78
CA VAL A 287 15.56 12.29 -0.26
C VAL A 287 14.72 11.63 -1.35
N ALA A 288 14.78 10.30 -1.41
CA ALA A 288 13.87 9.48 -2.20
C ALA A 288 12.81 8.86 -1.26
N ILE A 289 11.55 8.88 -1.68
CA ILE A 289 10.40 8.35 -0.91
C ILE A 289 9.65 7.39 -1.79
N SER A 290 9.42 6.14 -1.31
CA SER A 290 8.71 5.11 -2.08
C SER A 290 7.28 5.54 -2.39
N THR A 291 6.79 5.12 -3.57
CA THR A 291 5.45 5.41 -4.07
C THR A 291 4.58 4.17 -4.24
N ASP A 292 5.17 2.98 -4.02
CA ASP A 292 4.53 1.66 -4.15
C ASP A 292 4.45 1.00 -2.77
#